data_aec0da8b170df11910cefaca7869f2c0
#
_entry.id   aec0da8b170df11910cefaca7869f2c0
#
_cell.length_a   1.000
_cell.length_b   1.000
_cell.length_c   1.000
_cell.angle_alpha   90.00
_cell.angle_beta   90.00
_cell.angle_gamma   90.00
#
_symmetry.space_group_name_H-M   'P 1'
#
loop_
_entity.id
_entity.type
_entity.pdbx_description
1 polymer ?
#
loop_
_entity_poly.entity_id
_entity_poly.type
_entity_poly.pdbx_seq_one_letter_code
_entity_poly.pdbx_strand_id
1 'polypeptide(L)'
;MTLKRRDFLYLVTATVGAITAGACQASGNNVSQASPIAESPKIAQTPGPFTLPPLPYEYNALEPHIDARTMQFHHDKHHAAYVKNLNDAVSKYPQLKNITAENMLRDLSKVPEDIRTTVRNNGGGHLNHTMFWEIMSPKGGGEPTGAIAKAIQQNFGSVDDFKTKFNDAGAKRFGSGWVWLVRNKAGKLEITTTANQDTPFMEGNYPIMGNDVWEHAYYLKYQNLRADYLKAWWNVVNWAEINKRYEKAIG
;
A
#
# COMPACT_ATOMS: atom_id res chain seq x y z
N MET A 1 51.87 -5.12 1.22
CA MET A 1 51.63 -6.57 1.32
C MET A 1 50.15 -6.78 1.02
N THR A 2 49.82 -7.14 -0.22
CA THR A 2 48.44 -7.24 -0.74
C THR A 2 47.99 -8.69 -0.64
N LEU A 3 47.04 -8.98 0.24
CA LEU A 3 46.42 -10.31 0.38
C LEU A 3 45.55 -10.60 -0.83
N LYS A 4 45.82 -11.70 -1.51
CA LYS A 4 45.07 -12.16 -2.68
C LYS A 4 43.78 -12.89 -2.23
N ARG A 5 42.67 -12.69 -2.97
CA ARG A 5 41.32 -13.25 -2.75
C ARG A 5 41.20 -14.78 -2.65
N ARG A 6 42.29 -15.54 -2.69
CA ARG A 6 42.31 -17.02 -2.66
C ARG A 6 42.53 -17.65 -1.28
N ASP A 7 42.81 -16.86 -0.24
CA ASP A 7 43.21 -17.37 1.08
C ASP A 7 42.08 -17.44 2.11
N PHE A 8 40.81 -17.23 1.68
CA PHE A 8 39.64 -17.24 2.58
C PHE A 8 38.87 -18.58 2.63
N LEU A 9 39.38 -19.65 2.01
CA LEU A 9 38.64 -20.91 1.82
C LEU A 9 39.15 -22.13 2.59
N TYR A 10 40.09 -22.00 3.53
CA TYR A 10 40.56 -23.12 4.33
C TYR A 10 40.65 -22.78 5.82
N LEU A 11 39.52 -22.82 6.51
CA LEU A 11 39.46 -23.10 7.97
C LEU A 11 38.06 -23.61 8.38
N VAL A 12 37.74 -24.86 8.02
CA VAL A 12 36.74 -25.65 8.72
C VAL A 12 37.38 -26.98 9.02
N THR A 13 38.00 -27.13 10.18
CA THR A 13 38.49 -28.39 10.72
C THR A 13 37.36 -29.06 11.51
N ALA A 14 37.15 -30.33 11.16
CA ALA A 14 36.24 -31.27 11.76
C ALA A 14 36.56 -31.55 13.23
N THR A 15 35.55 -31.55 14.11
CA THR A 15 35.57 -32.26 15.39
C THR A 15 34.56 -33.39 15.34
N VAL A 16 35.08 -34.61 15.32
CA VAL A 16 34.31 -35.84 15.49
C VAL A 16 34.06 -36.02 16.98
N GLY A 17 32.83 -36.06 17.41
CA GLY A 17 32.40 -36.36 18.77
C GLY A 17 31.43 -37.56 18.78
N ALA A 18 31.70 -38.52 19.65
CA ALA A 18 31.17 -39.85 19.72
C ALA A 18 29.65 -39.97 19.90
N ILE A 19 29.09 -40.99 19.24
CA ILE A 19 27.69 -41.42 19.32
C ILE A 19 27.52 -42.28 20.59
N THR A 20 26.61 -41.89 21.49
CA THR A 20 26.00 -42.81 22.47
C THR A 20 24.54 -43.01 22.12
N ALA A 21 24.17 -44.26 21.89
CA ALA A 21 22.80 -44.68 21.64
C ALA A 21 21.97 -44.56 22.94
N GLY A 22 20.90 -43.73 22.88
CA GLY A 22 19.89 -43.63 23.93
C GLY A 22 18.50 -43.80 23.34
N ALA A 23 17.70 -44.60 23.99
CA ALA A 23 16.44 -45.20 23.57
C ALA A 23 15.36 -44.20 23.15
N CYS A 24 14.55 -44.62 22.18
CA CYS A 24 13.29 -43.99 21.75
C CYS A 24 12.29 -43.87 22.90
N GLN A 25 11.86 -42.66 23.19
CA GLN A 25 10.52 -42.38 23.75
C GLN A 25 9.80 -41.44 22.79
N ALA A 26 8.66 -41.92 22.30
CA ALA A 26 7.74 -41.13 21.52
C ALA A 26 7.16 -40.02 22.39
N SER A 27 7.46 -38.78 22.07
CA SER A 27 6.88 -37.60 22.70
C SER A 27 5.96 -36.91 21.71
N GLY A 28 4.75 -36.64 22.21
CA GLY A 28 3.60 -36.17 21.46
C GLY A 28 3.80 -34.93 20.62
N ASN A 29 2.92 -34.81 19.65
CA ASN A 29 2.72 -33.67 18.78
C ASN A 29 2.55 -32.36 19.58
N ASN A 30 3.62 -31.58 19.69
CA ASN A 30 3.50 -30.17 20.03
C ASN A 30 3.10 -29.42 18.76
N VAL A 31 1.78 -29.29 18.58
CA VAL A 31 1.23 -28.23 17.73
C VAL A 31 1.70 -26.92 18.33
N SER A 32 2.64 -26.26 17.66
CA SER A 32 3.07 -24.90 18.01
C SER A 32 1.83 -24.00 17.95
N GLN A 33 1.27 -23.69 19.12
CA GLN A 33 0.22 -22.69 19.21
C GLN A 33 0.83 -21.36 18.77
N ALA A 34 0.31 -20.82 17.66
CA ALA A 34 0.60 -19.46 17.27
C ALA A 34 0.26 -18.55 18.45
N SER A 35 1.26 -17.81 18.95
CA SER A 35 1.06 -16.82 20.01
C SER A 35 -0.04 -15.85 19.58
N PRO A 36 -1.01 -15.51 20.44
CA PRO A 36 -2.04 -14.54 20.11
C PRO A 36 -1.34 -13.24 19.69
N ILE A 37 -1.76 -12.70 18.55
CA ILE A 37 -1.33 -11.38 18.09
C ILE A 37 -1.72 -10.41 19.20
N ALA A 38 -0.72 -9.83 19.88
CA ALA A 38 -0.96 -8.89 20.96
C ALA A 38 -1.83 -7.75 20.42
N GLU A 39 -2.87 -7.41 21.16
CA GLU A 39 -3.75 -6.27 20.88
C GLU A 39 -2.88 -5.04 20.59
N SER A 40 -3.03 -4.46 19.42
CA SER A 40 -2.19 -3.34 18.98
C SER A 40 -2.35 -2.19 19.97
N PRO A 41 -1.26 -1.58 20.47
CA PRO A 41 -1.37 -0.42 21.32
C PRO A 41 -2.17 0.64 20.58
N LYS A 42 -3.19 1.23 21.24
CA LYS A 42 -3.94 2.36 20.68
C LYS A 42 -2.94 3.42 20.23
N ILE A 43 -2.84 3.62 18.91
CA ILE A 43 -1.95 4.63 18.37
C ILE A 43 -2.45 5.97 18.89
N ALA A 44 -1.62 6.66 19.69
CA ALA A 44 -1.92 8.00 20.15
C ALA A 44 -2.10 8.88 18.91
N GLN A 45 -3.31 9.42 18.73
CA GLN A 45 -3.58 10.32 17.60
C GLN A 45 -2.69 11.54 17.75
N THR A 46 -1.97 11.88 16.69
CA THR A 46 -1.15 13.09 16.66
C THR A 46 -2.07 14.30 16.63
N PRO A 47 -1.92 15.26 17.52
CA PRO A 47 -2.71 16.48 17.49
C PRO A 47 -2.55 17.20 16.15
N GLY A 48 -3.67 17.56 15.48
CA GLY A 48 -3.65 18.27 14.23
C GLY A 48 -4.93 18.08 13.40
N PRO A 49 -5.06 18.77 12.26
CA PRO A 49 -6.25 18.70 11.42
C PRO A 49 -6.43 17.37 10.68
N PHE A 50 -5.36 16.57 10.56
CA PHE A 50 -5.40 15.27 9.89
C PHE A 50 -5.36 14.14 10.90
N THR A 51 -6.21 13.14 10.72
CA THR A 51 -6.31 11.99 11.62
C THR A 51 -6.03 10.71 10.83
N LEU A 52 -5.37 9.74 11.48
CA LEU A 52 -5.26 8.40 10.93
C LEU A 52 -6.65 7.75 10.95
N PRO A 53 -7.28 7.47 9.80
CA PRO A 53 -8.57 6.80 9.79
C PRO A 53 -8.40 5.36 10.29
N PRO A 54 -9.37 4.80 11.06
CA PRO A 54 -9.33 3.39 11.39
C PRO A 54 -9.46 2.54 10.12
N LEU A 55 -8.86 1.34 10.12
CA LEU A 55 -9.15 0.36 9.08
C LEU A 55 -10.62 -0.06 9.15
N PRO A 56 -11.31 -0.23 8.01
CA PRO A 56 -12.69 -0.71 7.99
C PRO A 56 -12.83 -2.23 8.22
N TYR A 57 -11.74 -2.92 8.52
CA TYR A 57 -11.65 -4.36 8.78
C TYR A 57 -10.42 -4.69 9.64
N GLU A 58 -10.38 -5.90 10.20
CA GLU A 58 -9.26 -6.39 11.00
C GLU A 58 -8.00 -6.59 10.14
N TYR A 59 -6.80 -6.55 10.76
CA TYR A 59 -5.53 -6.69 10.03
C TYR A 59 -5.42 -7.99 9.24
N ASN A 60 -5.96 -9.10 9.73
CA ASN A 60 -5.94 -10.41 9.08
C ASN A 60 -7.08 -10.64 8.08
N ALA A 61 -7.99 -9.68 7.93
CA ALA A 61 -9.21 -9.88 7.16
C ALA A 61 -8.97 -10.00 5.64
N LEU A 62 -7.81 -9.57 5.16
CA LEU A 62 -7.43 -9.66 3.74
C LEU A 62 -6.59 -10.91 3.42
N GLU A 63 -6.35 -11.78 4.41
CA GLU A 63 -5.67 -13.04 4.15
C GLU A 63 -6.57 -13.99 3.32
N PRO A 64 -5.97 -14.85 2.49
CA PRO A 64 -4.53 -15.10 2.33
C PRO A 64 -3.83 -14.15 1.35
N HIS A 65 -4.45 -13.08 0.87
CA HIS A 65 -3.95 -12.23 -0.21
C HIS A 65 -2.99 -11.15 0.26
N ILE A 66 -3.28 -10.50 1.39
CA ILE A 66 -2.39 -9.55 2.07
C ILE A 66 -2.29 -10.01 3.53
N ASP A 67 -1.07 -10.19 4.04
CA ASP A 67 -0.86 -10.72 5.39
C ASP A 67 -1.11 -9.67 6.48
N ALA A 68 -1.54 -10.14 7.65
CA ALA A 68 -1.86 -9.30 8.80
C ALA A 68 -0.71 -8.40 9.23
N ARG A 69 0.53 -8.91 9.16
CA ARG A 69 1.71 -8.16 9.56
C ARG A 69 2.00 -7.01 8.62
N THR A 70 1.85 -7.23 7.31
CA THR A 70 1.91 -6.16 6.31
C THR A 70 0.86 -5.09 6.62
N MET A 71 -0.41 -5.47 6.84
CA MET A 71 -1.49 -4.53 7.14
C MET A 71 -1.20 -3.69 8.38
N GLN A 72 -0.71 -4.32 9.46
CA GLN A 72 -0.37 -3.63 10.70
C GLN A 72 0.75 -2.59 10.50
N PHE A 73 1.87 -2.97 9.85
CA PHE A 73 2.95 -2.02 9.59
C PHE A 73 2.53 -0.92 8.63
N HIS A 74 1.81 -1.28 7.58
CA HIS A 74 1.40 -0.37 6.53
C HIS A 74 0.47 0.72 7.07
N HIS A 75 -0.51 0.36 7.92
CA HIS A 75 -1.41 1.30 8.58
C HIS A 75 -0.75 2.01 9.77
N ASP A 76 -0.27 1.25 10.76
CA ASP A 76 0.13 1.79 12.07
C ASP A 76 1.49 2.47 12.07
N LYS A 77 2.32 2.22 11.07
CA LYS A 77 3.65 2.83 10.96
C LYS A 77 3.75 3.76 9.76
N HIS A 78 3.51 3.26 8.54
CA HIS A 78 3.68 4.08 7.34
C HIS A 78 2.61 5.17 7.24
N HIS A 79 1.31 4.82 7.26
CA HIS A 79 0.25 5.81 7.18
C HIS A 79 0.24 6.74 8.40
N ALA A 80 0.42 6.20 9.61
CA ALA A 80 0.53 7.01 10.83
C ALA A 80 1.67 8.05 10.74
N ALA A 81 2.83 7.68 10.17
CA ALA A 81 3.94 8.61 9.99
C ALA A 81 3.61 9.71 8.98
N TYR A 82 2.90 9.40 7.89
CA TYR A 82 2.44 10.42 6.94
C TYR A 82 1.51 11.43 7.61
N VAL A 83 0.54 10.96 8.39
CA VAL A 83 -0.37 11.83 9.15
C VAL A 83 0.39 12.72 10.12
N LYS A 84 1.31 12.13 10.89
CA LYS A 84 2.13 12.88 11.85
C LYS A 84 2.94 13.98 11.17
N ASN A 85 3.71 13.61 10.14
CA ASN A 85 4.60 14.55 9.45
C ASN A 85 3.83 15.66 8.73
N LEU A 86 2.63 15.35 8.19
CA LEU A 86 1.75 16.36 7.60
C LEU A 86 1.27 17.34 8.66
N ASN A 87 0.78 16.85 9.82
CA ASN A 87 0.35 17.69 10.93
C ASN A 87 1.48 18.57 11.45
N ASP A 88 2.69 18.01 11.63
CA ASP A 88 3.86 18.78 12.07
C ASP A 88 4.20 19.91 11.10
N ALA A 89 4.10 19.66 9.80
CA ALA A 89 4.35 20.68 8.79
C ALA A 89 3.30 21.80 8.82
N VAL A 90 2.00 21.46 8.81
CA VAL A 90 0.91 22.45 8.76
C VAL A 90 0.71 23.19 10.08
N SER A 91 1.21 22.63 11.20
CA SER A 91 1.08 23.29 12.52
C SER A 91 1.70 24.67 12.57
N LYS A 92 2.73 24.91 11.76
CA LYS A 92 3.44 26.20 11.62
C LYS A 92 2.65 27.25 10.83
N TYR A 93 1.58 26.85 10.15
CA TYR A 93 0.82 27.67 9.22
C TYR A 93 -0.68 27.64 9.53
N PRO A 94 -1.18 28.51 10.43
CA PRO A 94 -2.58 28.51 10.86
C PRO A 94 -3.59 28.56 9.69
N GLN A 95 -3.24 29.24 8.60
CA GLN A 95 -4.08 29.36 7.40
C GLN A 95 -4.30 28.02 6.68
N LEU A 96 -3.46 27.01 6.89
CA LEU A 96 -3.61 25.69 6.28
C LEU A 96 -4.48 24.72 7.09
N LYS A 97 -4.82 25.06 8.35
CA LYS A 97 -5.55 24.15 9.25
C LYS A 97 -6.92 23.71 8.73
N ASN A 98 -7.57 24.55 7.93
CA ASN A 98 -8.90 24.29 7.38
C ASN A 98 -8.86 23.87 5.89
N ILE A 99 -7.66 23.64 5.34
CA ILE A 99 -7.50 23.22 3.96
C ILE A 99 -7.30 21.69 3.94
N THR A 100 -8.10 21.00 3.14
CA THR A 100 -7.96 19.55 3.01
C THR A 100 -6.62 19.18 2.35
N ALA A 101 -6.10 17.98 2.63
CA ALA A 101 -4.90 17.47 1.98
C ALA A 101 -5.07 17.45 0.45
N GLU A 102 -6.26 17.07 -0.05
CA GLU A 102 -6.58 17.09 -1.48
C GLU A 102 -6.40 18.49 -2.08
N ASN A 103 -6.97 19.54 -1.45
CA ASN A 103 -6.89 20.90 -1.96
C ASN A 103 -5.45 21.45 -1.96
N MET A 104 -4.64 21.10 -0.96
CA MET A 104 -3.21 21.44 -0.94
C MET A 104 -2.45 20.76 -2.09
N LEU A 105 -2.75 19.47 -2.35
CA LEU A 105 -2.07 18.69 -3.39
C LEU A 105 -2.53 19.08 -4.80
N ARG A 106 -3.76 19.55 -4.98
CA ARG A 106 -4.22 20.07 -6.27
C ARG A 106 -3.49 21.36 -6.68
N ASP A 107 -3.01 22.13 -5.72
CA ASP A 107 -2.29 23.37 -5.99
C ASP A 107 -1.18 23.60 -4.94
N LEU A 108 -0.08 22.87 -5.12
CA LEU A 108 1.10 22.99 -4.25
C LEU A 108 1.75 24.39 -4.29
N SER A 109 1.43 25.24 -5.27
CA SER A 109 1.96 26.61 -5.32
C SER A 109 1.42 27.48 -4.18
N LYS A 110 0.23 27.14 -3.65
CA LYS A 110 -0.39 27.79 -2.49
C LYS A 110 0.16 27.32 -1.15
N VAL A 111 0.96 26.26 -1.14
CA VAL A 111 1.63 25.77 0.07
C VAL A 111 2.96 26.51 0.22
N PRO A 112 3.28 27.02 1.43
CA PRO A 112 4.57 27.66 1.71
C PRO A 112 5.74 26.81 1.26
N GLU A 113 6.76 27.46 0.68
CA GLU A 113 7.84 26.77 -0.02
C GLU A 113 8.64 25.83 0.89
N ASP A 114 8.90 26.23 2.12
CA ASP A 114 9.69 25.48 3.11
C ASP A 114 9.02 24.17 3.56
N ILE A 115 7.69 24.06 3.45
CA ILE A 115 6.94 22.83 3.78
C ILE A 115 6.37 22.12 2.55
N ARG A 116 6.48 22.70 1.35
CA ARG A 116 5.84 22.19 0.12
C ARG A 116 6.21 20.74 -0.19
N THR A 117 7.46 20.38 -0.10
CA THR A 117 7.94 19.01 -0.29
C THR A 117 7.38 18.06 0.77
N THR A 118 7.33 18.51 2.02
CA THR A 118 6.75 17.71 3.12
C THR A 118 5.27 17.47 2.91
N VAL A 119 4.51 18.49 2.52
CA VAL A 119 3.07 18.37 2.18
C VAL A 119 2.87 17.47 0.96
N ARG A 120 3.66 17.62 -0.11
CA ARG A 120 3.61 16.74 -1.27
C ARG A 120 3.75 15.25 -0.87
N ASN A 121 4.80 14.93 -0.12
CA ASN A 121 5.10 13.54 0.22
C ASN A 121 4.14 12.98 1.27
N ASN A 122 3.90 13.71 2.36
CA ASN A 122 3.13 13.18 3.48
C ASN A 122 1.62 13.42 3.30
N GLY A 123 1.22 14.52 2.67
CA GLY A 123 -0.17 14.75 2.26
C GLY A 123 -0.61 13.74 1.20
N GLY A 124 0.25 13.49 0.20
CA GLY A 124 0.03 12.44 -0.79
C GLY A 124 -0.06 11.06 -0.14
N GLY A 125 0.88 10.74 0.75
CA GLY A 125 0.86 9.48 1.50
C GLY A 125 -0.43 9.31 2.31
N HIS A 126 -0.84 10.33 3.06
CA HIS A 126 -2.10 10.26 3.80
C HIS A 126 -3.32 10.05 2.90
N LEU A 127 -3.44 10.84 1.82
CA LEU A 127 -4.59 10.76 0.92
C LEU A 127 -4.67 9.42 0.17
N ASN A 128 -3.53 8.96 -0.36
CA ASN A 128 -3.43 7.71 -1.09
C ASN A 128 -3.81 6.51 -0.22
N HIS A 129 -3.30 6.45 1.02
CA HIS A 129 -3.56 5.35 1.93
C HIS A 129 -4.99 5.38 2.49
N THR A 130 -5.56 6.57 2.77
CA THR A 130 -6.98 6.68 3.16
C THR A 130 -7.87 6.02 2.12
N MET A 131 -7.67 6.33 0.84
CA MET A 131 -8.39 5.69 -0.25
C MET A 131 -8.10 4.19 -0.33
N PHE A 132 -6.84 3.78 -0.17
CA PHE A 132 -6.42 2.39 -0.33
C PHE A 132 -7.14 1.44 0.62
N TRP A 133 -7.37 1.87 1.87
CA TRP A 133 -8.11 1.08 2.85
C TRP A 133 -9.59 0.90 2.46
N GLU A 134 -10.22 1.93 1.89
CA GLU A 134 -11.63 1.91 1.49
C GLU A 134 -11.90 1.04 0.26
N ILE A 135 -10.95 1.02 -0.69
CA ILE A 135 -11.08 0.26 -1.95
C ILE A 135 -10.69 -1.22 -1.83
N MET A 136 -10.38 -1.70 -0.62
CA MET A 136 -10.20 -3.11 -0.30
C MET A 136 -11.28 -3.59 0.68
N SER A 137 -11.59 -4.88 0.63
CA SER A 137 -12.61 -5.50 1.49
C SER A 137 -12.35 -7.00 1.67
N PRO A 138 -12.63 -7.57 2.87
CA PRO A 138 -12.62 -9.02 3.09
C PRO A 138 -13.64 -9.77 2.21
N LYS A 139 -14.66 -9.06 1.72
CA LYS A 139 -15.65 -9.57 0.78
C LYS A 139 -15.44 -9.03 -0.64
N GLY A 140 -14.21 -8.61 -0.92
CA GLY A 140 -13.82 -8.06 -2.21
C GLY A 140 -13.60 -9.12 -3.29
N GLY A 141 -13.04 -8.68 -4.40
CA GLY A 141 -12.79 -9.53 -5.56
C GLY A 141 -13.98 -9.62 -6.51
N GLY A 142 -13.94 -10.61 -7.37
CA GLY A 142 -14.96 -10.80 -8.40
C GLY A 142 -14.90 -9.74 -9.52
N GLU A 143 -16.05 -9.45 -10.11
CA GLU A 143 -16.18 -8.56 -11.24
C GLU A 143 -16.78 -7.20 -10.83
N PRO A 144 -16.38 -6.10 -11.50
CA PRO A 144 -17.00 -4.80 -11.30
C PRO A 144 -18.47 -4.81 -11.69
N THR A 145 -19.26 -4.02 -10.98
CA THR A 145 -20.69 -3.82 -11.26
C THR A 145 -21.00 -2.32 -11.39
N GLY A 146 -22.19 -1.99 -11.86
CA GLY A 146 -22.65 -0.60 -11.95
C GLY A 146 -22.02 0.21 -13.10
N ALA A 147 -21.87 1.50 -12.88
CA ALA A 147 -21.38 2.44 -13.89
C ALA A 147 -19.90 2.20 -14.23
N ILE A 148 -19.08 1.84 -13.24
CA ILE A 148 -17.65 1.56 -13.47
C ILE A 148 -17.43 0.35 -14.38
N ALA A 149 -18.25 -0.70 -14.29
CA ALA A 149 -18.14 -1.86 -15.15
C ALA A 149 -18.33 -1.49 -16.63
N LYS A 150 -19.37 -0.68 -16.92
CA LYS A 150 -19.63 -0.15 -18.27
C LYS A 150 -18.48 0.71 -18.77
N ALA A 151 -17.95 1.58 -17.90
CA ALA A 151 -16.84 2.46 -18.25
C ALA A 151 -15.54 1.68 -18.53
N ILE A 152 -15.24 0.65 -17.75
CA ILE A 152 -14.10 -0.25 -18.00
C ILE A 152 -14.26 -0.94 -19.35
N GLN A 153 -15.43 -1.52 -19.63
CA GLN A 153 -15.72 -2.15 -20.92
C GLN A 153 -15.51 -1.19 -22.10
N GLN A 154 -16.00 0.05 -21.97
CA GLN A 154 -15.89 1.06 -23.03
C GLN A 154 -14.46 1.54 -23.28
N ASN A 155 -13.65 1.68 -22.21
CA ASN A 155 -12.30 2.27 -22.33
C ASN A 155 -11.21 1.21 -22.53
N PHE A 156 -11.42 -0.05 -22.12
CA PHE A 156 -10.39 -1.09 -22.14
C PHE A 156 -10.77 -2.35 -22.93
N GLY A 157 -12.04 -2.49 -23.35
CA GLY A 157 -12.52 -3.62 -24.13
C GLY A 157 -13.05 -4.77 -23.28
N SER A 158 -12.37 -5.11 -22.18
CA SER A 158 -12.81 -6.12 -21.20
C SER A 158 -12.25 -5.81 -19.81
N VAL A 159 -12.79 -6.48 -18.80
CA VAL A 159 -12.25 -6.40 -17.44
C VAL A 159 -10.87 -7.07 -17.36
N ASP A 160 -10.67 -8.16 -18.08
CA ASP A 160 -9.39 -8.88 -18.12
C ASP A 160 -8.29 -8.05 -18.80
N ASP A 161 -8.61 -7.37 -19.90
CA ASP A 161 -7.68 -6.44 -20.54
C ASP A 161 -7.33 -5.26 -19.63
N PHE A 162 -8.32 -4.75 -18.90
CA PHE A 162 -8.10 -3.71 -17.89
C PHE A 162 -7.16 -4.22 -16.79
N LYS A 163 -7.46 -5.37 -16.15
CA LYS A 163 -6.63 -5.96 -15.09
C LYS A 163 -5.20 -6.23 -15.60
N THR A 164 -5.07 -6.72 -16.82
CA THR A 164 -3.75 -6.97 -17.44
C THR A 164 -2.96 -5.68 -17.62
N LYS A 165 -3.55 -4.65 -18.21
CA LYS A 165 -2.90 -3.34 -18.41
C LYS A 165 -2.54 -2.67 -17.08
N PHE A 166 -3.40 -2.77 -16.08
CA PHE A 166 -3.16 -2.23 -14.75
C PHE A 166 -1.98 -2.92 -14.06
N ASN A 167 -1.96 -4.25 -14.07
CA ASN A 167 -0.87 -5.03 -13.50
C ASN A 167 0.46 -4.76 -14.22
N ASP A 168 0.45 -4.68 -15.54
CA ASP A 168 1.62 -4.36 -16.34
C ASP A 168 2.19 -2.97 -16.02
N ALA A 169 1.33 -1.97 -15.85
CA ALA A 169 1.74 -0.63 -15.45
C ALA A 169 2.35 -0.63 -14.04
N GLY A 170 1.73 -1.34 -13.09
CA GLY A 170 2.24 -1.47 -11.72
C GLY A 170 3.57 -2.22 -11.65
N ALA A 171 3.71 -3.32 -12.40
CA ALA A 171 4.97 -4.09 -12.47
C ALA A 171 6.11 -3.28 -13.11
N LYS A 172 5.83 -2.50 -14.14
CA LYS A 172 6.79 -1.64 -14.84
C LYS A 172 7.12 -0.34 -14.09
N ARG A 173 6.36 0.03 -13.05
CA ARG A 173 6.67 1.19 -12.22
C ARG A 173 8.02 0.98 -11.54
N PHE A 174 9.06 1.65 -12.03
CA PHE A 174 10.40 1.55 -11.46
C PHE A 174 10.48 2.25 -10.11
N GLY A 175 10.99 1.53 -9.09
CA GLY A 175 11.07 2.02 -7.72
C GLY A 175 9.73 2.06 -7.01
N SER A 176 9.63 2.94 -6.01
CA SER A 176 8.42 3.14 -5.21
C SER A 176 7.41 4.00 -5.95
N GLY A 177 6.14 3.71 -5.74
CA GLY A 177 5.05 4.48 -6.33
C GLY A 177 3.73 3.76 -6.32
N TRP A 178 2.84 4.19 -7.19
CA TRP A 178 1.48 3.70 -7.30
C TRP A 178 1.10 3.45 -8.75
N VAL A 179 0.20 2.51 -8.99
CA VAL A 179 -0.54 2.37 -10.23
C VAL A 179 -2.00 2.76 -9.99
N TRP A 180 -2.60 3.48 -10.94
CA TRP A 180 -3.91 4.11 -10.79
C TRP A 180 -4.83 3.82 -11.97
N LEU A 181 -6.13 3.69 -11.67
CA LEU A 181 -7.19 3.98 -12.61
C LEU A 181 -7.69 5.40 -12.29
N VAL A 182 -7.61 6.29 -13.22
CA VAL A 182 -8.04 7.68 -13.08
C VAL A 182 -9.15 8.05 -14.06
N ARG A 183 -9.97 9.03 -13.69
CA ARG A 183 -10.72 9.82 -14.66
C ARG A 183 -9.90 11.06 -14.98
N ASN A 184 -9.44 11.15 -16.23
CA ASN A 184 -8.59 12.25 -16.66
C ASN A 184 -9.40 13.53 -16.94
N LYS A 185 -8.72 14.66 -17.22
CA LYS A 185 -9.34 15.95 -17.51
C LYS A 185 -10.33 15.95 -18.68
N ALA A 186 -10.15 15.01 -19.63
CA ALA A 186 -11.08 14.81 -20.75
C ALA A 186 -12.29 13.93 -20.38
N GLY A 187 -12.40 13.50 -19.13
CA GLY A 187 -13.50 12.66 -18.65
C GLY A 187 -13.37 11.18 -18.96
N LYS A 188 -12.25 10.73 -19.53
CA LYS A 188 -12.00 9.32 -19.88
C LYS A 188 -11.30 8.58 -18.75
N LEU A 189 -11.54 7.27 -18.66
CA LEU A 189 -10.75 6.38 -17.81
C LEU A 189 -9.38 6.12 -18.43
N GLU A 190 -8.35 6.20 -17.59
CA GLU A 190 -6.96 6.00 -17.99
C GLU A 190 -6.19 5.27 -16.88
N ILE A 191 -5.23 4.41 -17.27
CA ILE A 191 -4.27 3.82 -16.35
C ILE A 191 -3.00 4.67 -16.37
N THR A 192 -2.56 5.12 -15.19
CA THR A 192 -1.32 5.88 -15.02
C THR A 192 -0.54 5.40 -13.81
N THR A 193 0.69 5.87 -13.65
CA THR A 193 1.52 5.60 -12.47
C THR A 193 2.11 6.88 -11.93
N THR A 194 2.30 6.94 -10.62
CA THR A 194 3.00 8.06 -9.96
C THR A 194 4.20 7.56 -9.17
N ALA A 195 5.21 8.42 -9.02
CA ALA A 195 6.37 8.15 -8.18
C ALA A 195 6.05 8.41 -6.71
N ASN A 196 6.70 7.67 -5.83
CA ASN A 196 6.65 7.88 -4.39
C ASN A 196 5.19 7.99 -3.90
N GLN A 197 4.83 9.10 -3.24
CA GLN A 197 3.48 9.36 -2.75
C GLN A 197 2.74 10.43 -3.57
N ASP A 198 3.23 10.75 -4.77
CA ASP A 198 2.50 11.63 -5.67
C ASP A 198 1.11 11.06 -5.99
N THR A 199 0.13 11.93 -6.07
CA THR A 199 -1.26 11.57 -6.33
C THR A 199 -1.74 12.16 -7.66
N PRO A 200 -2.63 11.48 -8.39
CA PRO A 200 -3.19 12.00 -9.65
C PRO A 200 -3.85 13.39 -9.54
N PHE A 201 -4.30 13.78 -8.35
CA PHE A 201 -4.83 15.13 -8.12
C PHE A 201 -3.85 16.24 -8.46
N MET A 202 -2.53 16.01 -8.30
CA MET A 202 -1.48 16.98 -8.66
C MET A 202 -1.44 17.29 -10.15
N GLU A 203 -1.91 16.36 -10.96
CA GLU A 203 -2.00 16.48 -12.43
C GLU A 203 -3.41 16.86 -12.90
N GLY A 204 -4.34 17.09 -11.95
CA GLY A 204 -5.74 17.41 -12.23
C GLY A 204 -6.58 16.21 -12.68
N ASN A 205 -6.10 14.98 -12.47
CA ASN A 205 -6.84 13.76 -12.67
C ASN A 205 -7.54 13.35 -11.37
N TYR A 206 -8.66 12.60 -11.48
CA TYR A 206 -9.38 12.08 -10.32
C TYR A 206 -9.07 10.59 -10.13
N PRO A 207 -8.43 10.18 -9.01
CA PRO A 207 -8.13 8.77 -8.75
C PRO A 207 -9.42 8.01 -8.39
N ILE A 208 -9.76 7.01 -9.21
CA ILE A 208 -10.90 6.11 -8.97
C ILE A 208 -10.46 4.96 -8.08
N MET A 209 -9.31 4.35 -8.38
CA MET A 209 -8.65 3.34 -7.57
C MET A 209 -7.14 3.40 -7.78
N GLY A 210 -6.39 2.86 -6.84
CA GLY A 210 -4.94 2.75 -6.95
C GLY A 210 -4.40 1.57 -6.17
N ASN A 211 -3.26 1.02 -6.60
CA ASN A 211 -2.54 -0.01 -5.86
C ASN A 211 -1.15 0.49 -5.52
N ASP A 212 -0.77 0.33 -4.26
CA ASP A 212 0.54 0.68 -3.73
C ASP A 212 1.58 -0.35 -4.18
N VAL A 213 2.58 0.10 -4.93
CA VAL A 213 3.70 -0.74 -5.38
C VAL A 213 5.02 -0.38 -4.66
N TRP A 214 4.97 0.35 -3.56
CA TRP A 214 6.06 0.39 -2.61
C TRP A 214 6.30 -1.00 -2.03
N GLU A 215 7.55 -1.37 -1.80
CA GLU A 215 7.90 -2.69 -1.24
C GLU A 215 7.26 -2.94 0.13
N HIS A 216 7.06 -1.90 0.94
CA HIS A 216 6.40 -2.04 2.23
C HIS A 216 4.95 -2.59 2.15
N ALA A 217 4.30 -2.43 1.00
CA ALA A 217 2.94 -2.93 0.78
C ALA A 217 2.87 -4.45 0.56
N TYR A 218 3.99 -5.12 0.22
CA TYR A 218 3.96 -6.52 -0.17
C TYR A 218 5.19 -7.36 0.21
N TYR A 219 6.30 -6.75 0.63
CA TYR A 219 7.59 -7.46 0.73
C TYR A 219 7.60 -8.59 1.77
N LEU A 220 6.87 -8.45 2.88
CA LEU A 220 6.83 -9.50 3.91
C LEU A 220 6.28 -10.82 3.38
N LYS A 221 5.31 -10.78 2.46
CA LYS A 221 4.67 -11.96 1.89
C LYS A 221 5.23 -12.34 0.52
N TYR A 222 5.47 -11.36 -0.35
CA TYR A 222 5.80 -11.59 -1.75
C TYR A 222 7.26 -11.34 -2.11
N GLN A 223 8.07 -10.76 -1.21
CA GLN A 223 9.44 -10.33 -1.44
C GLN A 223 9.57 -9.56 -2.77
N ASN A 224 10.43 -10.01 -3.67
CA ASN A 224 10.65 -9.40 -4.98
C ASN A 224 9.56 -9.70 -6.02
N LEU A 225 8.54 -10.48 -5.67
CA LEU A 225 7.50 -10.95 -6.59
C LEU A 225 6.33 -9.96 -6.68
N ARG A 226 6.62 -8.70 -7.04
CA ARG A 226 5.60 -7.62 -7.20
C ARG A 226 4.44 -8.05 -8.10
N ALA A 227 4.73 -8.77 -9.19
CA ALA A 227 3.70 -9.24 -10.13
C ALA A 227 2.69 -10.18 -9.48
N ASP A 228 3.12 -11.02 -8.54
CA ASP A 228 2.23 -11.95 -7.82
C ASP A 228 1.36 -11.20 -6.80
N TYR A 229 1.93 -10.19 -6.11
CA TYR A 229 1.15 -9.27 -5.28
C TYR A 229 0.07 -8.55 -6.08
N LEU A 230 0.41 -7.97 -7.24
CA LEU A 230 -0.54 -7.28 -8.11
C LEU A 230 -1.69 -8.19 -8.56
N LYS A 231 -1.40 -9.46 -8.86
CA LYS A 231 -2.44 -10.46 -9.19
C LYS A 231 -3.30 -10.81 -7.99
N ALA A 232 -2.69 -11.02 -6.82
CA ALA A 232 -3.39 -11.41 -5.61
C ALA A 232 -4.31 -10.30 -5.09
N TRP A 233 -3.94 -9.03 -5.27
CA TRP A 233 -4.70 -7.87 -4.82
C TRP A 233 -6.12 -7.80 -5.39
N TRP A 234 -6.36 -8.29 -6.61
CA TRP A 234 -7.71 -8.31 -7.22
C TRP A 234 -8.73 -9.10 -6.40
N ASN A 235 -8.30 -10.04 -5.55
CA ASN A 235 -9.21 -10.82 -4.71
C ASN A 235 -9.77 -10.02 -3.52
N VAL A 236 -9.21 -8.86 -3.21
CA VAL A 236 -9.66 -8.01 -2.10
C VAL A 236 -10.23 -6.67 -2.56
N VAL A 237 -10.30 -6.43 -3.86
CA VAL A 237 -10.80 -5.17 -4.44
C VAL A 237 -12.27 -4.96 -4.12
N ASN A 238 -12.60 -3.80 -3.55
CA ASN A 238 -13.96 -3.40 -3.21
C ASN A 238 -14.62 -2.64 -4.38
N TRP A 239 -15.18 -3.39 -5.32
CA TRP A 239 -15.83 -2.82 -6.49
C TRP A 239 -17.00 -1.88 -6.18
N ALA A 240 -17.71 -2.10 -5.08
CA ALA A 240 -18.80 -1.23 -4.66
C ALA A 240 -18.30 0.18 -4.32
N GLU A 241 -17.21 0.28 -3.55
CA GLU A 241 -16.61 1.59 -3.24
C GLU A 241 -15.97 2.22 -4.48
N ILE A 242 -15.33 1.44 -5.34
CA ILE A 242 -14.77 1.93 -6.61
C ILE A 242 -15.87 2.49 -7.52
N ASN A 243 -17.03 1.81 -7.62
CA ASN A 243 -18.17 2.33 -8.38
C ASN A 243 -18.68 3.67 -7.81
N LYS A 244 -18.84 3.76 -6.50
CA LYS A 244 -19.24 5.00 -5.80
C LYS A 244 -18.25 6.15 -6.06
N ARG A 245 -16.95 5.87 -6.02
CA ARG A 245 -15.90 6.87 -6.35
C ARG A 245 -15.98 7.30 -7.82
N TYR A 246 -16.25 6.37 -8.72
CA TYR A 246 -16.46 6.69 -10.13
C TYR A 246 -17.71 7.56 -10.34
N GLU A 247 -18.84 7.22 -9.73
CA GLU A 247 -20.08 8.01 -9.79
C GLU A 247 -19.85 9.43 -9.26
N LYS A 248 -19.14 9.59 -8.15
CA LYS A 248 -18.72 10.90 -7.63
C LYS A 248 -17.85 11.69 -8.61
N ALA A 249 -17.02 10.99 -9.40
CA ALA A 249 -16.14 11.65 -10.35
C ALA A 249 -16.87 12.15 -11.61
N ILE A 250 -18.03 11.59 -11.94
CA ILE A 250 -18.81 11.95 -13.15
C ILE A 250 -20.01 12.87 -12.86
N GLY A 251 -20.48 12.94 -11.61
CA GLY A 251 -21.58 13.81 -11.14
C GLY A 251 -21.05 15.11 -10.65
#